data_c57efe1a232320fde9e336fd3adecddc
#
_entry.id   c57efe1a232320fde9e336fd3adecddc
#
_cell.length_a   1.000
_cell.length_b   1.000
_cell.length_c   1.000
_cell.angle_alpha   90.00
_cell.angle_beta   90.00
_cell.angle_gamma   90.00
#
_symmetry.space_group_name_H-M   'P 1'
#
loop_
_entity.id
_entity.type
_entity.pdbx_description
1 polymer ?
#
loop_
_entity_poly.entity_id
_entity_poly.type
_entity_poly.pdbx_seq_one_letter_code
_entity_poly.pdbx_strand_id
1 'polypeptide(L)'
;MSSIAKCFFMSFILLTLIFISFNFSIAQEIDSDNDGWPDYYEEKLGTDPSDLKSMPDPTADNDLDGLINEKERDFGTDPTDPDTDNDRLSDYQEVTWKKSDPCDADTDNDGLNDFEEILNGTNPRLPDSDGDGWLDKAEVDALSNPNNYSSTPQDP
;
A
#
# COMPACT_ATOMS: atom_id res chain seq x y z
N MET A 1 -2.25 -0.76 -16.97
CA MET A 1 -2.74 0.04 -15.84
C MET A 1 -1.50 0.52 -15.14
N SER A 2 -1.36 1.82 -14.92
CA SER A 2 -0.17 2.36 -14.25
C SER A 2 -0.13 1.92 -12.79
N SER A 3 1.03 1.88 -12.18
CA SER A 3 1.25 1.51 -10.77
C SER A 3 0.42 2.37 -9.82
N ILE A 4 0.20 3.62 -10.20
CA ILE A 4 -0.55 4.64 -9.44
C ILE A 4 -2.04 4.29 -9.24
N ALA A 5 -2.62 3.47 -10.11
CA ALA A 5 -4.02 3.05 -9.99
C ALA A 5 -4.26 1.97 -8.90
N LYS A 6 -3.23 1.46 -8.26
CA LYS A 6 -3.36 0.34 -7.32
C LYS A 6 -3.81 0.73 -5.94
N CYS A 7 -3.34 1.83 -5.37
CA CYS A 7 -3.70 2.29 -4.03
C CYS A 7 -5.20 2.56 -3.79
N PHE A 8 -6.04 2.43 -4.81
CA PHE A 8 -7.44 2.90 -4.75
C PHE A 8 -8.50 1.86 -5.08
N PHE A 9 -8.16 0.58 -5.21
CA PHE A 9 -9.14 -0.37 -5.73
C PHE A 9 -9.80 -1.29 -4.69
N MET A 10 -9.61 -1.12 -3.41
CA MET A 10 -10.26 -1.97 -2.41
C MET A 10 -10.78 -1.23 -1.19
N SER A 11 -11.95 -0.64 -1.34
CA SER A 11 -12.91 -0.56 -0.23
C SER A 11 -14.33 -0.53 -0.78
N PHE A 12 -14.96 -1.67 -0.83
CA PHE A 12 -16.36 -1.84 -1.21
C PHE A 12 -17.23 -1.73 0.04
N ILE A 13 -17.62 -0.52 0.42
CA ILE A 13 -18.88 -0.30 1.17
C ILE A 13 -19.37 1.15 0.93
N LEU A 14 -20.56 1.22 0.36
CA LEU A 14 -21.51 2.33 0.23
C LEU A 14 -21.28 3.37 -0.87
N LEU A 15 -22.32 3.54 -1.67
CA LEU A 15 -22.46 4.36 -2.89
C LEU A 15 -22.01 5.84 -2.78
N THR A 16 -21.81 6.37 -1.57
CA THR A 16 -21.32 7.73 -1.32
C THR A 16 -19.78 7.83 -1.24
N LEU A 17 -19.10 6.75 -0.92
CA LEU A 17 -17.64 6.67 -0.88
C LEU A 17 -17.05 6.48 -2.30
N ILE A 18 -17.79 5.88 -3.22
CA ILE A 18 -17.37 5.66 -4.61
C ILE A 18 -17.02 6.99 -5.31
N PHE A 19 -17.77 8.06 -5.03
CA PHE A 19 -17.50 9.39 -5.62
C PHE A 19 -16.22 10.03 -5.07
N ILE A 20 -15.89 9.81 -3.81
CA ILE A 20 -14.69 10.38 -3.19
C ILE A 20 -13.44 9.61 -3.64
N SER A 21 -13.50 8.29 -3.65
CA SER A 21 -12.39 7.43 -4.10
C SER A 21 -12.08 7.60 -5.59
N PHE A 22 -13.12 7.76 -6.43
CA PHE A 22 -12.94 7.97 -7.86
C PHE A 22 -12.33 9.34 -8.18
N ASN A 23 -12.73 10.40 -7.46
CA ASN A 23 -12.16 11.73 -7.64
C ASN A 23 -10.71 11.82 -7.15
N PHE A 24 -10.34 11.08 -6.10
CA PHE A 24 -8.97 11.06 -5.58
C PHE A 24 -8.02 10.34 -6.55
N SER A 25 -8.42 9.18 -7.09
CA SER A 25 -7.62 8.44 -8.10
C SER A 25 -7.37 9.27 -9.37
N ILE A 26 -8.34 10.09 -9.80
CA ILE A 26 -8.18 10.99 -10.95
C ILE A 26 -7.22 12.15 -10.62
N ALA A 27 -7.30 12.69 -9.41
CA ALA A 27 -6.44 13.81 -9.00
C ALA A 27 -4.94 13.43 -9.01
N GLN A 28 -4.60 12.18 -8.70
CA GLN A 28 -3.23 11.67 -8.77
C GLN A 28 -2.74 11.45 -10.21
N GLU A 29 -3.63 11.32 -11.18
CA GLU A 29 -3.28 11.12 -12.59
C GLU A 29 -3.20 12.43 -13.39
N ILE A 30 -3.71 13.54 -12.83
CA ILE A 30 -3.65 14.85 -13.48
C ILE A 30 -2.26 15.44 -13.29
N ASP A 31 -1.64 15.87 -14.39
CA ASP A 31 -0.38 16.59 -14.47
C ASP A 31 -0.67 17.80 -15.37
N SER A 32 -0.97 18.96 -14.75
CA SER A 32 -1.56 20.12 -15.43
C SER A 32 -0.57 20.85 -16.33
N ASP A 33 0.72 20.83 -16.01
CA ASP A 33 1.77 21.49 -16.76
C ASP A 33 2.65 20.53 -17.57
N ASN A 34 2.47 19.22 -17.39
CA ASN A 34 3.17 18.14 -18.06
C ASN A 34 4.68 18.09 -17.76
N ASP A 35 5.08 18.34 -16.54
CA ASP A 35 6.45 18.23 -16.08
C ASP A 35 6.86 16.81 -15.61
N GLY A 36 5.86 15.92 -15.46
CA GLY A 36 6.02 14.54 -15.03
C GLY A 36 5.71 14.31 -13.55
N TRP A 37 5.29 15.36 -12.82
CA TRP A 37 4.77 15.26 -11.49
C TRP A 37 3.24 15.48 -11.52
N PRO A 38 2.45 14.55 -11.01
CA PRO A 38 1.01 14.77 -10.87
C PRO A 38 0.70 15.90 -9.88
N ASP A 39 -0.31 16.70 -10.18
CA ASP A 39 -0.77 17.84 -9.36
C ASP A 39 -0.89 17.49 -7.87
N TYR A 40 -1.36 16.28 -7.56
CA TYR A 40 -1.48 15.78 -6.19
C TYR A 40 -0.14 15.82 -5.42
N TYR A 41 0.94 15.34 -6.04
CA TYR A 41 2.26 15.32 -5.40
C TYR A 41 2.82 16.73 -5.26
N GLU A 42 2.60 17.59 -6.24
CA GLU A 42 3.03 18.97 -6.20
C GLU A 42 2.34 19.76 -5.10
N GLU A 43 1.00 19.62 -4.97
CA GLU A 43 0.24 20.21 -3.87
C GLU A 43 0.73 19.73 -2.50
N LYS A 44 0.99 18.42 -2.35
CA LYS A 44 1.52 17.82 -1.12
C LYS A 44 2.92 18.35 -0.78
N LEU A 45 3.77 18.48 -1.76
CA LEU A 45 5.17 18.89 -1.61
C LEU A 45 5.37 20.42 -1.68
N GLY A 46 4.28 21.18 -1.95
CA GLY A 46 4.26 22.63 -1.91
C GLY A 46 4.83 23.31 -3.15
N THR A 47 4.80 22.64 -4.30
CA THR A 47 5.12 23.20 -5.61
C THR A 47 3.85 23.67 -6.34
N ASP A 48 3.97 24.33 -7.49
CA ASP A 48 2.85 24.88 -8.25
C ASP A 48 2.50 23.98 -9.44
N PRO A 49 1.36 23.28 -9.42
CA PRO A 49 0.94 22.34 -10.47
C PRO A 49 0.74 22.95 -11.87
N SER A 50 0.89 24.26 -12.01
CA SER A 50 0.75 24.99 -13.26
C SER A 50 2.04 25.62 -13.78
N ASP A 51 3.15 25.46 -13.07
CA ASP A 51 4.47 26.00 -13.45
C ASP A 51 5.50 24.90 -13.68
N LEU A 52 5.71 24.50 -14.91
CA LEU A 52 6.70 23.51 -15.39
C LEU A 52 8.11 23.61 -14.75
N LYS A 53 8.42 24.69 -14.06
CA LYS A 53 9.71 24.91 -13.38
C LYS A 53 9.62 24.74 -11.87
N SER A 54 8.43 24.55 -11.35
CA SER A 54 8.14 24.41 -9.93
C SER A 54 8.01 22.93 -9.54
N MET A 55 8.99 22.11 -9.92
CA MET A 55 8.96 20.67 -9.65
C MET A 55 9.36 20.34 -8.21
N PRO A 56 8.75 19.30 -7.59
CA PRO A 56 9.25 18.73 -6.35
C PRO A 56 10.69 18.22 -6.48
N ASP A 57 11.45 18.26 -5.39
CA ASP A 57 12.77 17.59 -5.36
C ASP A 57 12.58 16.06 -5.38
N PRO A 58 12.96 15.38 -6.48
CA PRO A 58 12.75 13.93 -6.60
C PRO A 58 13.59 13.11 -5.62
N THR A 59 14.66 13.70 -5.08
CA THR A 59 15.61 13.01 -4.19
C THR A 59 15.38 13.30 -2.71
N ALA A 60 14.44 14.19 -2.39
CA ALA A 60 14.05 14.44 -1.02
C ALA A 60 13.21 13.25 -0.49
N ASP A 61 13.23 13.09 0.82
CA ASP A 61 12.45 12.15 1.61
C ASP A 61 11.74 13.03 2.65
N ASN A 62 10.46 13.32 2.40
CA ASN A 62 9.78 14.38 3.13
C ASN A 62 9.18 13.91 4.46
N ASP A 63 8.79 12.65 4.58
CA ASP A 63 8.26 12.03 5.80
C ASP A 63 9.31 11.24 6.59
N LEU A 64 10.51 11.07 6.00
CA LEU A 64 11.67 10.42 6.61
C LEU A 64 11.51 8.92 6.87
N ASP A 65 10.74 8.25 6.04
CA ASP A 65 10.58 6.79 6.12
C ASP A 65 11.74 6.02 5.45
N GLY A 66 12.47 6.68 4.55
CA GLY A 66 13.58 6.14 3.75
C GLY A 66 13.25 5.96 2.26
N LEU A 67 12.01 6.23 1.84
CA LEU A 67 11.58 6.26 0.46
C LEU A 67 11.66 7.72 -0.05
N ILE A 68 12.28 7.95 -1.20
CA ILE A 68 12.38 9.31 -1.76
C ILE A 68 11.14 9.66 -2.59
N ASN A 69 10.82 10.95 -2.69
CA ASN A 69 9.62 11.45 -3.37
C ASN A 69 9.39 10.85 -4.77
N GLU A 70 10.48 10.65 -5.57
CA GLU A 70 10.35 10.01 -6.88
C GLU A 70 9.85 8.56 -6.78
N LYS A 71 10.27 7.84 -5.76
CA LYS A 71 9.83 6.46 -5.54
C LYS A 71 8.42 6.39 -5.00
N GLU A 72 8.06 7.28 -4.12
CA GLU A 72 6.69 7.40 -3.63
C GLU A 72 5.71 7.66 -4.77
N ARG A 73 6.02 8.61 -5.65
CA ARG A 73 5.28 8.81 -6.89
C ARG A 73 5.18 7.53 -7.74
N ASP A 74 6.29 6.79 -7.89
CA ASP A 74 6.33 5.56 -8.69
C ASP A 74 5.47 4.44 -8.08
N PHE A 75 5.37 4.38 -6.75
CA PHE A 75 4.58 3.38 -6.01
C PHE A 75 3.16 3.85 -5.72
N GLY A 76 2.92 5.14 -5.69
CA GLY A 76 1.62 5.75 -5.43
C GLY A 76 1.38 6.05 -3.96
N THR A 77 2.42 6.07 -3.14
CA THR A 77 2.35 6.39 -1.71
C THR A 77 2.23 7.90 -1.45
N ASP A 78 1.93 8.30 -0.23
CA ASP A 78 1.81 9.70 0.17
C ASP A 78 3.17 10.23 0.67
N PRO A 79 3.84 11.16 -0.05
CA PRO A 79 5.18 11.63 0.28
C PRO A 79 5.25 12.47 1.58
N THR A 80 4.20 12.51 2.34
CA THR A 80 4.11 13.21 3.63
C THR A 80 3.60 12.32 4.76
N ASP A 81 3.37 11.03 4.47
CA ASP A 81 2.91 10.02 5.43
C ASP A 81 3.77 8.75 5.31
N PRO A 82 4.59 8.43 6.31
CA PRO A 82 5.54 7.31 6.24
C PRO A 82 4.91 5.91 6.22
N ASP A 83 3.59 5.81 6.31
CA ASP A 83 2.80 4.56 6.37
C ASP A 83 1.45 4.84 5.71
N THR A 84 1.42 4.81 4.37
CA THR A 84 0.31 5.28 3.54
C THR A 84 -1.01 4.55 3.80
N ASP A 85 -0.98 3.25 4.07
CA ASP A 85 -2.19 2.42 4.30
C ASP A 85 -2.49 2.16 5.78
N ASN A 86 -1.61 2.63 6.67
CA ASN A 86 -1.74 2.58 8.13
C ASN A 86 -1.77 1.15 8.72
N ASP A 87 -1.01 0.25 8.14
CA ASP A 87 -0.88 -1.13 8.63
C ASP A 87 0.23 -1.31 9.69
N ARG A 88 1.11 -0.32 9.87
CA ARG A 88 2.29 -0.21 10.76
C ARG A 88 3.60 -0.67 10.12
N LEU A 89 3.64 -0.98 8.86
CA LEU A 89 4.87 -1.01 8.08
C LEU A 89 5.05 0.38 7.46
N SER A 90 6.27 0.82 7.26
CA SER A 90 6.48 2.02 6.45
C SER A 90 6.51 1.64 4.97
N ASP A 91 6.15 2.59 4.11
CA ASP A 91 6.16 2.40 2.66
C ASP A 91 7.52 1.87 2.17
N TYR A 92 8.62 2.39 2.74
CA TYR A 92 9.96 1.89 2.47
C TYR A 92 10.15 0.42 2.86
N GLN A 93 9.60 -0.01 4.02
CA GLN A 93 9.74 -1.39 4.48
C GLN A 93 9.01 -2.35 3.57
N GLU A 94 7.83 -1.98 3.11
CA GLU A 94 7.01 -2.78 2.23
C GLU A 94 7.64 -2.94 0.85
N VAL A 95 8.05 -1.82 0.25
CA VAL A 95 8.69 -1.82 -1.07
C VAL A 95 10.01 -2.59 -1.07
N THR A 96 10.83 -2.46 -0.03
CA THR A 96 12.20 -2.98 -0.04
C THR A 96 12.35 -4.35 0.57
N TRP A 97 11.73 -4.62 1.72
CA TRP A 97 12.01 -5.83 2.51
C TRP A 97 10.86 -6.83 2.52
N LYS A 98 9.65 -6.34 2.58
CA LYS A 98 8.47 -7.19 2.77
C LYS A 98 7.82 -7.56 1.47
N LYS A 99 7.92 -6.66 0.48
CA LYS A 99 7.31 -6.81 -0.86
C LYS A 99 5.79 -6.92 -0.82
N SER A 100 5.18 -6.29 0.19
CA SER A 100 3.75 -6.01 0.24
C SER A 100 3.38 -4.84 -0.68
N ASP A 101 2.12 -4.48 -0.74
CA ASP A 101 1.64 -3.32 -1.48
C ASP A 101 1.46 -2.14 -0.50
N PRO A 102 2.29 -1.08 -0.54
CA PRO A 102 2.30 -0.01 0.45
C PRO A 102 1.03 0.87 0.43
N CYS A 103 0.02 0.45 -0.31
CA CYS A 103 -1.26 1.11 -0.42
C CYS A 103 -2.44 0.18 -0.10
N ASP A 104 -2.17 -1.01 0.41
CA ASP A 104 -3.19 -2.00 0.76
C ASP A 104 -2.76 -2.77 2.00
N ALA A 105 -3.28 -2.38 3.15
CA ALA A 105 -2.95 -2.91 4.47
C ALA A 105 -3.11 -4.45 4.64
N ASP A 106 -3.70 -5.13 3.67
CA ASP A 106 -3.92 -6.58 3.61
C ASP A 106 -3.74 -7.02 2.15
N THR A 107 -2.48 -7.07 1.70
CA THR A 107 -2.09 -7.23 0.29
C THR A 107 -2.72 -8.43 -0.40
N ASP A 108 -2.96 -9.54 0.29
CA ASP A 108 -3.53 -10.77 -0.30
C ASP A 108 -4.99 -11.03 0.09
N ASN A 109 -5.52 -10.19 0.98
CA ASN A 109 -6.93 -10.19 1.39
C ASN A 109 -7.37 -11.46 2.13
N ASP A 110 -6.49 -12.02 2.95
CA ASP A 110 -6.83 -13.18 3.80
C ASP A 110 -7.45 -12.78 5.14
N GLY A 111 -7.28 -11.49 5.55
CA GLY A 111 -7.81 -10.89 6.78
C GLY A 111 -6.77 -10.69 7.89
N LEU A 112 -5.50 -11.02 7.65
CA LEU A 112 -4.36 -10.46 8.39
C LEU A 112 -3.88 -9.20 7.66
N ASN A 113 -3.44 -8.18 8.37
CA ASN A 113 -2.70 -7.11 7.71
C ASN A 113 -1.22 -7.52 7.53
N ASP A 114 -0.52 -6.85 6.60
CA ASP A 114 0.84 -7.21 6.22
C ASP A 114 1.80 -7.19 7.42
N PHE A 115 1.63 -6.26 8.37
CA PHE A 115 2.38 -6.25 9.62
C PHE A 115 2.09 -7.46 10.51
N GLU A 116 0.81 -7.87 10.62
CA GLU A 116 0.43 -9.07 11.38
C GLU A 116 1.01 -10.33 10.76
N GLU A 117 1.06 -10.41 9.45
CA GLU A 117 1.69 -11.50 8.74
C GLU A 117 3.19 -11.59 9.01
N ILE A 118 3.88 -10.45 8.99
CA ILE A 118 5.30 -10.38 9.36
C ILE A 118 5.52 -10.89 10.80
N LEU A 119 4.64 -10.57 11.73
CA LEU A 119 4.73 -11.06 13.11
C LEU A 119 4.52 -12.57 13.21
N ASN A 120 3.64 -13.14 12.37
CA ASN A 120 3.36 -14.58 12.33
C ASN A 120 4.35 -15.34 11.44
N GLY A 121 5.17 -14.63 10.66
CA GLY A 121 6.16 -15.21 9.75
C GLY A 121 5.53 -15.75 8.46
N THR A 122 4.33 -15.32 8.12
CA THR A 122 3.61 -15.62 6.88
C THR A 122 4.05 -14.69 5.73
N ASN A 123 3.52 -14.88 4.56
CA ASN A 123 3.89 -14.14 3.37
C ASN A 123 2.77 -13.20 2.94
N PRO A 124 2.91 -11.86 3.04
CA PRO A 124 1.89 -10.86 2.72
C PRO A 124 1.27 -10.92 1.31
N ARG A 125 1.67 -11.85 0.48
CA ARG A 125 1.16 -12.02 -0.89
C ARG A 125 0.54 -13.39 -1.14
N LEU A 126 0.44 -14.22 -0.12
CA LEU A 126 -0.06 -15.58 -0.22
C LEU A 126 -1.06 -15.84 0.89
N PRO A 127 -2.36 -15.82 0.62
CA PRO A 127 -3.41 -16.06 1.63
C PRO A 127 -3.31 -17.39 2.40
N ASP A 128 -2.46 -18.29 1.93
CA ASP A 128 -2.15 -19.61 2.47
C ASP A 128 -0.66 -19.84 2.25
N SER A 129 0.14 -19.51 3.26
CA SER A 129 1.61 -19.47 3.19
C SER A 129 2.25 -20.84 3.01
N ASP A 130 1.69 -21.91 3.59
CA ASP A 130 2.25 -23.26 3.52
C ASP A 130 1.55 -24.17 2.51
N GLY A 131 0.43 -23.74 1.92
CA GLY A 131 -0.27 -24.40 0.84
C GLY A 131 -1.11 -25.59 1.26
N ASP A 132 -1.57 -25.66 2.52
CA ASP A 132 -2.35 -26.78 3.03
C ASP A 132 -3.88 -26.64 2.79
N GLY A 133 -4.30 -25.45 2.34
CA GLY A 133 -5.68 -25.12 1.98
C GLY A 133 -6.44 -24.35 3.05
N TRP A 134 -5.81 -24.00 4.15
CA TRP A 134 -6.30 -23.05 5.15
C TRP A 134 -5.66 -21.68 4.94
N LEU A 135 -6.43 -20.62 5.15
CA LEU A 135 -5.89 -19.26 5.10
C LEU A 135 -5.06 -18.99 6.36
N ASP A 136 -3.98 -18.22 6.24
CA ASP A 136 -3.11 -17.85 7.36
C ASP A 136 -3.90 -17.25 8.53
N LYS A 137 -4.86 -16.37 8.23
CA LYS A 137 -5.78 -15.80 9.23
C LYS A 137 -6.58 -16.87 9.98
N ALA A 138 -7.11 -17.86 9.27
CA ALA A 138 -7.91 -18.92 9.90
C ALA A 138 -7.05 -19.78 10.82
N GLU A 139 -5.80 -20.01 10.47
CA GLU A 139 -4.87 -20.76 11.30
C GLU A 139 -4.41 -19.99 12.53
N VAL A 140 -4.07 -18.70 12.36
CA VAL A 140 -3.74 -17.81 13.49
C VAL A 140 -4.89 -17.75 14.49
N ASP A 141 -6.14 -17.61 14.04
CA ASP A 141 -7.32 -17.59 14.89
C ASP A 141 -7.55 -18.93 15.61
N ALA A 142 -7.21 -20.04 14.96
CA ALA A 142 -7.31 -21.39 15.53
C ALA A 142 -6.10 -21.79 16.40
N LEU A 143 -5.07 -20.91 16.48
CA LEU A 143 -3.80 -21.21 17.15
C LEU A 143 -3.06 -22.40 16.54
N SER A 144 -3.26 -22.68 15.26
CA SER A 144 -2.41 -23.57 14.45
C SER A 144 -1.21 -22.78 13.89
N ASN A 145 -0.32 -23.46 13.21
CA ASN A 145 0.89 -22.81 12.67
C ASN A 145 0.76 -22.61 11.16
N PRO A 146 0.56 -21.36 10.68
CA PRO A 146 0.34 -21.07 9.27
C PRO A 146 1.56 -21.29 8.35
N ASN A 147 2.66 -21.75 8.92
CA ASN A 147 3.88 -22.10 8.18
C ASN A 147 4.20 -23.61 8.23
N ASN A 148 3.23 -24.44 8.61
CA ASN A 148 3.44 -25.87 8.74
C ASN A 148 2.27 -26.66 8.18
N TYR A 149 2.36 -27.08 6.95
CA TYR A 149 1.38 -27.88 6.18
C TYR A 149 0.66 -29.00 6.96
N SER A 150 1.23 -29.47 8.04
CA SER A 150 0.65 -30.53 8.87
C SER A 150 -0.06 -30.01 10.14
N SER A 151 -0.06 -28.69 10.35
CA SER A 151 -0.66 -28.04 11.51
C SER A 151 -1.92 -27.33 11.08
N THR A 152 -3.00 -28.06 10.92
CA THR A 152 -4.29 -27.50 10.46
C THR A 152 -5.17 -27.09 11.65
N PRO A 153 -6.08 -26.12 11.45
CA PRO A 153 -7.15 -25.82 12.40
C PRO A 153 -7.91 -27.09 12.77
N GLN A 154 -8.02 -27.38 14.05
CA GLN A 154 -8.79 -28.52 14.52
C GLN A 154 -10.26 -28.12 14.62
N ASP A 155 -11.18 -28.93 14.10
CA ASP A 155 -12.60 -28.76 14.35
C ASP A 155 -12.86 -28.76 15.86
N PRO A 156 -13.71 -27.82 16.37
CA PRO A 156 -13.99 -27.66 17.80
C PRO A 156 -14.72 -28.87 18.41
#